data_a52592294d788312445bfb28cf08c296
#
_entry.id   a52592294d788312445bfb28cf08c296
#
_cell.length_a   1.000
_cell.length_b   1.000
_cell.length_c   1.000
_cell.angle_alpha   90.00
_cell.angle_beta   90.00
_cell.angle_gamma   90.00
#
_symmetry.space_group_name_H-M   'P 1'
#
loop_
_entity.id
_entity.type
_entity.pdbx_description
1 polymer ?
#
loop_
_entity_poly.entity_id
_entity_poly.type
_entity_poly.pdbx_seq_one_letter_code
_entity_poly.pdbx_strand_id
1 'polypeptide(L)'
;TLKIALEVKKALENRGVKVVMTRTDDSDIELDERAAIANDANADLFLSLHRNYTAGDKSAKGFEVWIHSTNSDTSRAIASAILEGLDKVGISEDRGVKVGTQGDSEHNYAVIRDTNMTSVIAELGFMSNQEDLDLFNEHHEEYAIAIAEAVVDWLNTYCKK
;
A
#
# COMPACT_ATOMS: atom_id res chain seq x y z
N THR A 1 6.26 -5.16 -8.21
CA THR A 1 5.96 -4.09 -7.24
C THR A 1 6.73 -2.80 -7.53
N LEU A 2 8.05 -2.82 -7.83
CA LEU A 2 8.84 -1.62 -8.09
C LEU A 2 8.23 -0.70 -9.17
N LYS A 3 7.75 -1.27 -10.28
CA LYS A 3 7.13 -0.49 -11.38
C LYS A 3 6.00 0.40 -10.87
N ILE A 4 5.01 -0.17 -10.17
CA ILE A 4 3.88 0.62 -9.65
C ILE A 4 4.33 1.60 -8.57
N ALA A 5 5.32 1.27 -7.75
CA ALA A 5 5.84 2.20 -6.75
C ALA A 5 6.47 3.45 -7.39
N LEU A 6 7.15 3.30 -8.52
CA LEU A 6 7.69 4.43 -9.29
C LEU A 6 6.58 5.25 -9.97
N GLU A 7 5.51 4.61 -10.41
CA GLU A 7 4.34 5.29 -10.98
C GLU A 7 3.58 6.09 -9.91
N VAL A 8 3.37 5.49 -8.73
CA VAL A 8 2.78 6.19 -7.56
C VAL A 8 3.65 7.38 -7.14
N LYS A 9 4.98 7.18 -7.05
CA LYS A 9 5.91 8.28 -6.78
C LYS A 9 5.70 9.44 -7.75
N LYS A 10 5.73 9.16 -9.05
CA LYS A 10 5.53 10.18 -10.10
C LYS A 10 4.17 10.89 -9.95
N ALA A 11 3.11 10.13 -9.69
CA ALA A 11 1.76 10.68 -9.51
C ALA A 11 1.66 11.58 -8.28
N LEU A 12 2.32 11.24 -7.17
CA LEU A 12 2.40 12.02 -5.94
C LEU A 12 3.23 13.30 -6.13
N GLU A 13 4.41 13.19 -6.74
CA GLU A 13 5.28 14.34 -6.99
C GLU A 13 4.63 15.37 -7.92
N ASN A 14 3.88 14.93 -8.93
CA ASN A 14 3.09 15.80 -9.80
C ASN A 14 1.97 16.55 -9.05
N ARG A 15 1.60 16.07 -7.85
CA ARG A 15 0.62 16.71 -6.95
C ARG A 15 1.28 17.47 -5.78
N GLY A 16 2.60 17.67 -5.85
CA GLY A 16 3.36 18.46 -4.87
C GLY A 16 3.72 17.70 -3.59
N VAL A 17 3.56 16.39 -3.55
CA VAL A 17 3.96 15.56 -2.39
C VAL A 17 5.43 15.19 -2.53
N LYS A 18 6.20 15.40 -1.46
CA LYS A 18 7.59 14.92 -1.37
C LYS A 18 7.59 13.40 -1.12
N VAL A 19 8.27 12.66 -1.97
CA VAL A 19 8.37 11.19 -1.85
C VAL A 19 9.80 10.75 -1.59
N VAL A 20 9.97 9.89 -0.59
CA VAL A 20 11.21 9.15 -0.33
C VAL A 20 10.95 7.68 -0.64
N MET A 21 11.78 7.09 -1.49
CA MET A 21 11.69 5.68 -1.86
C MET A 21 12.66 4.86 -1.01
N THR A 22 12.23 3.67 -0.58
CA THR A 22 13.16 2.71 0.06
C THR A 22 14.10 2.08 -0.95
N ARG A 23 13.67 1.94 -2.21
CA ARG A 23 14.53 1.54 -3.34
C ARG A 23 14.02 2.14 -4.64
N THR A 24 14.92 2.33 -5.60
CA THR A 24 14.59 2.83 -6.95
C THR A 24 15.04 1.87 -8.06
N ASP A 25 15.67 0.78 -7.69
CA ASP A 25 16.14 -0.30 -8.58
C ASP A 25 15.76 -1.67 -7.99
N ASP A 26 16.25 -2.76 -8.57
CA ASP A 26 15.98 -4.12 -8.11
C ASP A 26 16.92 -4.58 -6.97
N SER A 27 17.36 -3.64 -6.14
CA SER A 27 18.11 -3.96 -4.93
C SER A 27 17.18 -4.62 -3.88
N ASP A 28 17.76 -5.48 -3.07
CA ASP A 28 17.12 -6.05 -1.89
C ASP A 28 17.43 -5.17 -0.68
N ILE A 29 16.40 -4.72 0.00
CA ILE A 29 16.50 -3.87 1.20
C ILE A 29 15.79 -4.60 2.34
N GLU A 30 16.50 -4.81 3.43
CA GLU A 30 15.97 -5.47 4.62
C GLU A 30 14.78 -4.72 5.22
N LEU A 31 13.90 -5.43 5.92
CA LEU A 31 12.64 -4.84 6.41
C LEU A 31 12.86 -3.73 7.45
N ASP A 32 13.84 -3.89 8.32
CA ASP A 32 14.24 -2.88 9.32
C ASP A 32 14.86 -1.65 8.67
N GLU A 33 15.65 -1.82 7.60
CA GLU A 33 16.22 -0.72 6.82
C GLU A 33 15.12 0.08 6.13
N ARG A 34 14.07 -0.56 5.59
CA ARG A 34 12.92 0.14 5.00
C ARG A 34 12.22 1.03 6.02
N ALA A 35 12.01 0.52 7.23
CA ALA A 35 11.42 1.30 8.33
C ALA A 35 12.35 2.45 8.76
N ALA A 36 13.65 2.21 8.87
CA ALA A 36 14.64 3.23 9.22
C ALA A 36 14.66 4.38 8.21
N ILE A 37 14.66 4.10 6.90
CA ILE A 37 14.60 5.14 5.86
C ILE A 37 13.38 6.06 6.04
N ALA A 38 12.22 5.51 6.32
CA ALA A 38 10.99 6.29 6.54
C ALA A 38 11.06 7.11 7.83
N ASN A 39 11.57 6.52 8.91
CA ASN A 39 11.72 7.18 10.22
C ASN A 39 12.73 8.35 10.14
N ASP A 40 13.87 8.15 9.49
CA ASP A 40 14.91 9.17 9.31
C ASP A 40 14.41 10.33 8.42
N ALA A 41 13.56 10.02 7.45
CA ALA A 41 12.91 11.02 6.61
C ALA A 41 11.83 11.82 7.35
N ASN A 42 11.41 11.41 8.55
CA ASN A 42 10.24 11.91 9.28
C ASN A 42 9.00 11.96 8.37
N ALA A 43 8.73 10.86 7.67
CA ALA A 43 7.61 10.77 6.74
C ALA A 43 6.26 10.86 7.48
N ASP A 44 5.27 11.45 6.84
CA ASP A 44 3.90 11.54 7.38
C ASP A 44 3.12 10.23 7.15
N LEU A 45 3.47 9.47 6.11
CA LEU A 45 2.88 8.18 5.75
C LEU A 45 3.95 7.22 5.21
N PHE A 46 3.90 5.96 5.64
CA PHE A 46 4.61 4.85 5.02
C PHE A 46 3.64 4.00 4.21
N LEU A 47 3.87 3.91 2.91
CA LEU A 47 3.06 3.12 1.98
C LEU A 47 3.90 1.99 1.37
N SER A 48 3.60 0.75 1.72
CA SER A 48 4.22 -0.44 1.15
C SER A 48 3.32 -1.04 0.08
N LEU A 49 3.84 -1.20 -1.15
CA LEU A 49 3.09 -1.73 -2.29
C LEU A 49 3.52 -3.15 -2.61
N HIS A 50 2.59 -4.08 -2.54
CA HIS A 50 2.80 -5.50 -2.72
C HIS A 50 1.83 -6.12 -3.73
N ARG A 51 2.10 -7.35 -4.10
CA ARG A 51 1.21 -8.28 -4.79
C ARG A 51 1.13 -9.54 -3.96
N ASN A 52 -0.08 -9.95 -3.61
CA ASN A 52 -0.32 -11.15 -2.82
C ASN A 52 0.02 -12.44 -3.58
N TYR A 53 0.23 -13.53 -2.87
CA TYR A 53 0.50 -14.83 -3.45
C TYR A 53 -0.01 -15.95 -2.56
N THR A 54 -0.54 -17.01 -3.18
CA THR A 54 -0.82 -18.28 -2.50
C THR A 54 -0.31 -19.45 -3.31
N ALA A 55 0.37 -20.38 -2.64
CA ALA A 55 0.79 -21.64 -3.25
C ALA A 55 -0.35 -22.68 -3.30
N GLY A 56 -1.40 -22.49 -2.50
CA GLY A 56 -2.53 -23.39 -2.34
C GLY A 56 -3.67 -23.06 -3.30
N ASP A 57 -4.71 -22.43 -2.78
CA ASP A 57 -5.92 -22.11 -3.55
C ASP A 57 -5.67 -20.97 -4.55
N LYS A 58 -5.49 -21.33 -5.83
CA LYS A 58 -5.31 -20.34 -6.91
C LYS A 58 -6.59 -19.59 -7.27
N SER A 59 -7.73 -19.94 -6.69
CA SER A 59 -8.96 -19.16 -6.82
C SER A 59 -8.96 -17.91 -5.94
N ALA A 60 -8.07 -17.83 -4.94
CA ALA A 60 -7.92 -16.64 -4.13
C ALA A 60 -7.54 -15.44 -4.99
N LYS A 61 -8.31 -14.36 -4.87
CA LYS A 61 -8.14 -13.12 -5.63
C LYS A 61 -8.55 -11.91 -4.81
N GLY A 62 -8.29 -10.72 -5.33
CA GLY A 62 -8.75 -9.47 -4.77
C GLY A 62 -7.66 -8.63 -4.11
N PHE A 63 -8.04 -7.43 -3.78
CA PHE A 63 -7.19 -6.37 -3.24
C PHE A 63 -7.49 -6.17 -1.77
N GLU A 64 -6.48 -5.95 -0.96
CA GLU A 64 -6.62 -5.70 0.48
C GLU A 64 -5.58 -4.71 0.98
N VAL A 65 -5.87 -4.02 2.07
CA VAL A 65 -4.89 -3.12 2.70
C VAL A 65 -4.74 -3.47 4.18
N TRP A 66 -3.51 -3.76 4.59
CA TRP A 66 -3.16 -4.09 5.96
C TRP A 66 -2.77 -2.84 6.75
N ILE A 67 -3.26 -2.76 7.98
CA ILE A 67 -2.95 -1.71 8.95
C ILE A 67 -2.45 -2.29 10.27
N HIS A 68 -1.88 -1.43 11.11
CA HIS A 68 -1.39 -1.79 12.44
C HIS A 68 -2.52 -2.35 13.34
N SER A 69 -2.17 -3.26 14.25
CA SER A 69 -3.09 -3.90 15.21
C SER A 69 -3.82 -2.93 16.14
N THR A 70 -3.27 -1.73 16.35
CA THR A 70 -3.98 -0.65 17.07
C THR A 70 -5.22 -0.15 16.34
N ASN A 71 -5.35 -0.45 15.05
CA ASN A 71 -6.52 -0.15 14.25
C ASN A 71 -6.98 1.31 14.36
N SER A 72 -6.02 2.25 14.24
CA SER A 72 -6.30 3.68 14.40
C SER A 72 -7.20 4.22 13.29
N ASP A 73 -7.99 5.25 13.59
CA ASP A 73 -8.87 5.90 12.61
C ASP A 73 -8.09 6.46 11.42
N THR A 74 -6.89 6.99 11.65
CA THR A 74 -6.04 7.53 10.57
C THR A 74 -5.54 6.44 9.63
N SER A 75 -5.11 5.28 10.16
CA SER A 75 -4.67 4.14 9.35
C SER A 75 -5.85 3.55 8.57
N ARG A 76 -7.01 3.43 9.20
CA ARG A 76 -8.22 2.92 8.57
C ARG A 76 -8.70 3.85 7.45
N ALA A 77 -8.63 5.17 7.67
CA ALA A 77 -9.04 6.16 6.68
C ALA A 77 -8.22 6.07 5.39
N ILE A 78 -6.88 6.02 5.48
CA ILE A 78 -6.05 5.87 4.27
C ILE A 78 -6.25 4.51 3.61
N ALA A 79 -6.35 3.42 4.38
CA ALA A 79 -6.57 2.10 3.83
C ALA A 79 -7.90 1.99 3.06
N SER A 80 -8.99 2.52 3.62
CA SER A 80 -10.30 2.57 2.96
C SER A 80 -10.27 3.45 1.71
N ALA A 81 -9.65 4.63 1.78
CA ALA A 81 -9.55 5.53 0.62
C ALA A 81 -8.77 4.91 -0.55
N ILE A 82 -7.71 4.15 -0.27
CA ILE A 82 -6.96 3.41 -1.29
C ILE A 82 -7.88 2.36 -1.94
N LEU A 83 -8.57 1.53 -1.15
CA LEU A 83 -9.46 0.49 -1.69
C LEU A 83 -10.60 1.08 -2.52
N GLU A 84 -11.25 2.13 -2.02
CA GLU A 84 -12.30 2.85 -2.76
C GLU A 84 -11.80 3.43 -4.10
N GLY A 85 -10.57 3.94 -4.13
CA GLY A 85 -9.94 4.43 -5.35
C GLY A 85 -9.67 3.31 -6.34
N LEU A 86 -9.13 2.19 -5.87
CA LEU A 86 -8.85 1.01 -6.68
C LEU A 86 -10.14 0.36 -7.23
N ASP A 87 -11.19 0.29 -6.40
CA ASP A 87 -12.50 -0.26 -6.81
C ASP A 87 -13.16 0.55 -7.94
N LYS A 88 -13.02 1.87 -7.92
CA LYS A 88 -13.50 2.75 -9.01
C LYS A 88 -12.78 2.53 -10.33
N VAL A 89 -11.53 2.12 -10.31
CA VAL A 89 -10.78 1.72 -11.52
C VAL A 89 -11.26 0.34 -12.00
N GLY A 90 -11.48 -0.57 -11.08
CA GLY A 90 -11.93 -1.94 -11.30
C GLY A 90 -10.96 -2.95 -10.70
N ILE A 91 -11.46 -3.73 -9.75
CA ILE A 91 -10.74 -4.83 -9.08
C ILE A 91 -11.58 -6.10 -9.11
N SER A 92 -10.93 -7.25 -8.97
CA SER A 92 -11.63 -8.55 -8.98
C SER A 92 -12.50 -8.77 -7.75
N GLU A 93 -12.03 -8.30 -6.59
CA GLU A 93 -12.71 -8.38 -5.30
C GLU A 93 -12.09 -7.36 -4.34
N ASP A 94 -12.92 -6.59 -3.63
CA ASP A 94 -12.50 -5.82 -2.45
C ASP A 94 -12.52 -6.74 -1.22
N ARG A 95 -11.34 -7.12 -0.75
CA ARG A 95 -11.15 -7.94 0.44
C ARG A 95 -11.14 -7.12 1.73
N GLY A 96 -11.20 -5.81 1.62
CA GLY A 96 -11.29 -4.86 2.73
C GLY A 96 -9.99 -4.58 3.46
N VAL A 97 -10.12 -3.76 4.49
CA VAL A 97 -9.03 -3.41 5.41
C VAL A 97 -8.77 -4.56 6.39
N LYS A 98 -7.51 -5.00 6.45
CA LYS A 98 -7.01 -6.05 7.33
C LYS A 98 -6.22 -5.45 8.48
N VAL A 99 -6.27 -6.08 9.64
CA VAL A 99 -5.62 -5.61 10.88
C VAL A 99 -4.60 -6.65 11.34
N GLY A 100 -3.41 -6.19 11.70
CA GLY A 100 -2.35 -7.07 12.21
C GLY A 100 -1.56 -7.77 11.12
N THR A 101 -1.48 -9.10 11.18
CA THR A 101 -0.88 -9.98 10.16
C THR A 101 -1.85 -11.07 9.74
N GLN A 102 -1.52 -11.79 8.69
CA GLN A 102 -2.35 -12.89 8.22
C GLN A 102 -2.56 -13.95 9.33
N GLY A 103 -3.80 -14.11 9.76
CA GLY A 103 -4.18 -15.06 10.81
C GLY A 103 -3.91 -14.60 12.24
N ASP A 104 -3.38 -13.39 12.44
CA ASP A 104 -3.09 -12.84 13.76
C ASP A 104 -3.32 -11.32 13.79
N SER A 105 -4.39 -10.89 14.45
CA SER A 105 -4.76 -9.47 14.56
C SER A 105 -4.01 -8.71 15.66
N GLU A 106 -3.20 -9.38 16.48
CA GLU A 106 -2.48 -8.77 17.59
C GLU A 106 -1.02 -8.43 17.23
N HIS A 107 -0.44 -9.15 16.25
CA HIS A 107 0.91 -8.88 15.75
C HIS A 107 0.89 -8.02 14.49
N ASN A 108 2.05 -7.47 14.13
CA ASN A 108 2.18 -6.57 12.98
C ASN A 108 3.32 -7.03 12.06
N TYR A 109 3.14 -6.80 10.76
CA TYR A 109 4.24 -6.89 9.80
C TYR A 109 5.37 -5.93 10.20
N ALA A 110 6.62 -6.36 10.03
CA ALA A 110 7.79 -5.60 10.48
C ALA A 110 7.78 -4.14 10.03
N VAL A 111 7.51 -3.88 8.76
CA VAL A 111 7.47 -2.50 8.22
C VAL A 111 6.34 -1.64 8.80
N ILE A 112 5.27 -2.25 9.30
CA ILE A 112 4.19 -1.53 10.01
C ILE A 112 4.56 -1.32 11.47
N ARG A 113 5.15 -2.33 12.11
CA ARG A 113 5.54 -2.30 13.53
C ARG A 113 6.67 -1.30 13.82
N ASP A 114 7.66 -1.25 12.91
CA ASP A 114 8.93 -0.57 13.15
C ASP A 114 8.96 0.87 12.58
N THR A 115 7.87 1.32 11.95
CA THR A 115 7.69 2.71 11.50
C THR A 115 7.00 3.57 12.54
N ASN A 116 7.40 4.84 12.65
CA ASN A 116 6.91 5.79 13.66
C ASN A 116 5.66 6.58 13.23
N MET A 117 5.27 6.47 11.97
CA MET A 117 4.14 7.19 11.37
C MET A 117 2.98 6.24 11.03
N THR A 118 1.88 6.80 10.54
CA THR A 118 0.83 5.98 9.91
C THR A 118 1.44 5.15 8.79
N SER A 119 1.21 3.83 8.82
CA SER A 119 1.77 2.89 7.85
C SER A 119 0.74 1.89 7.38
N VAL A 120 0.79 1.56 6.08
CA VAL A 120 -0.11 0.60 5.44
C VAL A 120 0.65 -0.27 4.43
N ILE A 121 0.17 -1.50 4.23
CA ILE A 121 0.60 -2.39 3.14
C ILE A 121 -0.59 -2.61 2.21
N ALA A 122 -0.47 -2.19 0.96
CA ALA A 122 -1.48 -2.43 -0.06
C ALA A 122 -1.09 -3.64 -0.90
N GLU A 123 -1.93 -4.67 -0.85
CA GLU A 123 -1.83 -5.89 -1.65
C GLU A 123 -2.71 -5.75 -2.90
N LEU A 124 -2.08 -5.53 -4.05
CA LEU A 124 -2.73 -5.18 -5.31
C LEU A 124 -3.03 -6.44 -6.14
N GLY A 125 -3.87 -7.31 -5.59
CA GLY A 125 -4.27 -8.57 -6.19
C GLY A 125 -3.24 -9.69 -6.03
N PHE A 126 -3.65 -10.92 -6.36
CA PHE A 126 -2.83 -12.12 -6.23
C PHE A 126 -2.05 -12.42 -7.52
N MET A 127 -0.72 -12.57 -7.41
CA MET A 127 0.12 -13.03 -8.54
C MET A 127 -0.20 -14.48 -8.96
N SER A 128 -0.84 -15.25 -8.10
CA SER A 128 -1.26 -16.62 -8.35
C SER A 128 -2.62 -16.73 -9.06
N ASN A 129 -3.34 -15.63 -9.25
CA ASN A 129 -4.66 -15.57 -9.89
C ASN A 129 -4.58 -14.85 -11.25
N GLN A 130 -5.13 -15.46 -12.29
CA GLN A 130 -5.01 -14.90 -13.66
C GLN A 130 -5.82 -13.61 -13.84
N GLU A 131 -7.02 -13.52 -13.24
CA GLU A 131 -7.84 -12.30 -13.32
C GLU A 131 -7.13 -11.11 -12.68
N ASP A 132 -6.53 -11.30 -11.49
CA ASP A 132 -5.74 -10.25 -10.82
C ASP A 132 -4.46 -9.88 -11.58
N LEU A 133 -3.85 -10.83 -12.28
CA LEU A 133 -2.71 -10.55 -13.16
C LEU A 133 -3.11 -9.68 -14.34
N ASP A 134 -4.21 -10.03 -14.99
CA ASP A 134 -4.70 -9.32 -16.18
C ASP A 134 -5.13 -7.90 -15.81
N LEU A 135 -5.95 -7.73 -14.74
CA LEU A 135 -6.36 -6.44 -14.21
C LEU A 135 -5.17 -5.55 -13.83
N PHE A 136 -4.19 -6.11 -13.12
CA PHE A 136 -3.01 -5.34 -12.74
C PHE A 136 -2.19 -4.90 -13.96
N ASN A 137 -2.02 -5.78 -14.96
CA ASN A 137 -1.26 -5.45 -16.16
C ASN A 137 -1.97 -4.39 -17.03
N GLU A 138 -3.29 -4.40 -17.05
CA GLU A 138 -4.11 -3.47 -17.80
C GLU A 138 -4.20 -2.10 -17.12
N HIS A 139 -4.34 -2.06 -15.79
CA HIS A 139 -4.73 -0.86 -15.04
C HIS A 139 -3.68 -0.32 -14.06
N HIS A 140 -2.42 -0.79 -14.08
CA HIS A 140 -1.42 -0.37 -13.07
C HIS A 140 -1.19 1.15 -13.03
N GLU A 141 -1.30 1.86 -14.17
CA GLU A 141 -1.15 3.32 -14.21
C GLU A 141 -2.34 4.02 -13.54
N GLU A 142 -3.56 3.56 -13.80
CA GLU A 142 -4.78 4.07 -13.17
C GLU A 142 -4.79 3.76 -11.67
N TYR A 143 -4.33 2.58 -11.26
CA TYR A 143 -4.16 2.25 -9.83
C TYR A 143 -3.16 3.18 -9.16
N ALA A 144 -2.05 3.51 -9.83
CA ALA A 144 -1.07 4.44 -9.28
C ALA A 144 -1.66 5.84 -9.08
N ILE A 145 -2.49 6.31 -10.01
CA ILE A 145 -3.20 7.59 -9.91
C ILE A 145 -4.19 7.55 -8.75
N ALA A 146 -5.02 6.50 -8.66
CA ALA A 146 -6.02 6.35 -7.60
C ALA A 146 -5.38 6.30 -6.20
N ILE A 147 -4.29 5.57 -6.04
CA ILE A 147 -3.51 5.53 -4.80
C ILE A 147 -2.96 6.93 -4.46
N ALA A 148 -2.41 7.64 -5.44
CA ALA A 148 -1.86 8.97 -5.22
C ALA A 148 -2.94 9.98 -4.80
N GLU A 149 -4.12 9.93 -5.38
CA GLU A 149 -5.26 10.77 -5.01
C GLU A 149 -5.71 10.49 -3.57
N ALA A 150 -5.87 9.22 -3.21
CA ALA A 150 -6.21 8.82 -1.84
C ALA A 150 -5.18 9.34 -0.82
N VAL A 151 -3.88 9.25 -1.14
CA VAL A 151 -2.80 9.75 -0.27
C VAL A 151 -2.85 11.27 -0.13
N VAL A 152 -3.06 12.01 -1.22
CA VAL A 152 -3.13 13.49 -1.19
C VAL A 152 -4.31 13.96 -0.35
N ASP A 153 -5.48 13.36 -0.53
CA ASP A 153 -6.68 13.71 0.25
C ASP A 153 -6.50 13.41 1.73
N TRP A 154 -5.86 12.27 2.04
CA TRP A 154 -5.55 11.90 3.41
C TRP A 154 -4.55 12.87 4.05
N LEU A 155 -3.45 13.22 3.36
CA LEU A 155 -2.45 14.19 3.83
C LEU A 155 -3.10 15.55 4.10
N ASN A 156 -3.96 16.02 3.21
CA ASN A 156 -4.71 17.27 3.38
C ASN A 156 -5.66 17.25 4.58
N THR A 157 -6.11 16.08 4.99
CA THR A 157 -7.05 15.92 6.11
C THR A 157 -6.32 15.77 7.44
N TYR A 158 -5.27 14.96 7.50
CA TYR A 158 -4.66 14.51 8.74
C TYR A 158 -3.28 15.11 9.02
N CYS A 159 -2.59 15.66 8.00
CA CYS A 159 -1.21 16.18 8.12
C CYS A 159 -1.12 17.68 7.86
N LYS A 160 -2.17 18.46 8.13
CA LYS A 160 -2.12 19.93 8.02
C LYS A 160 -1.08 20.47 8.99
N LYS A 161 0.03 21.00 8.44
CA LYS A 161 1.00 21.83 9.16
C LYS A 161 0.64 23.28 9.02
#